data_7034f9502f8cd40ac9eb4fd1222075bc
#
_entry.id   7034f9502f8cd40ac9eb4fd1222075bc
#
_cell.length_a   1.000
_cell.length_b   1.000
_cell.length_c   1.000
_cell.angle_alpha   90.00
_cell.angle_beta   90.00
_cell.angle_gamma   90.00
#
_symmetry.space_group_name_H-M   'P 1'
#
loop_
_entity.id
_entity.type
_entity.pdbx_description
1 polymer ?
#
loop_
_entity_poly.entity_id
_entity_poly.type
_entity_poly.pdbx_seq_one_letter_code
_entity_poly.pdbx_strand_id
1 'polypeptide(L)'
;MKYYSLKLLFITFFILGCTNDIDTNTKPNILFIMSDDHAYQAISAYDDRLIQTPNIDRIADEGMLFTNASVTNSICAPSRAVILTGKHSHINGKIDNIAKFDDSQMTFPQLFKKNGYQTAMFGKLHFGNNPKGIDDFLILPGQGDYINPRFLGKEKDTIITGYV
;
A
#
# COMPACT_ATOMS: atom_id res chain seq x y z
N MET A 1 28.01 -3.20 -59.67
CA MET A 1 28.00 -4.15 -58.56
C MET A 1 28.53 -3.65 -57.23
N LYS A 2 29.07 -2.42 -57.09
CA LYS A 2 29.65 -1.89 -55.84
C LYS A 2 28.63 -1.23 -54.88
N TYR A 3 27.45 -0.84 -55.33
CA TYR A 3 26.46 -0.11 -54.53
C TYR A 3 25.49 -0.98 -53.72
N TYR A 4 25.33 -2.24 -54.07
CA TYR A 4 24.43 -3.17 -53.34
C TYR A 4 25.03 -3.68 -52.04
N SER A 5 26.37 -3.84 -52.00
CA SER A 5 27.07 -4.27 -50.76
C SER A 5 27.03 -3.23 -49.65
N LEU A 6 27.03 -1.93 -50.00
CA LEU A 6 26.99 -0.85 -48.99
C LEU A 6 25.60 -0.67 -48.38
N LYS A 7 24.53 -0.88 -49.17
CA LYS A 7 23.16 -0.83 -48.68
C LYS A 7 22.81 -2.03 -47.77
N LEU A 8 23.38 -3.19 -48.08
CA LEU A 8 23.17 -4.39 -47.23
C LEU A 8 23.87 -4.25 -45.86
N LEU A 9 25.03 -3.58 -45.84
CA LEU A 9 25.78 -3.32 -44.59
C LEU A 9 25.02 -2.33 -43.66
N PHE A 10 24.31 -1.36 -44.25
CA PHE A 10 23.53 -0.39 -43.49
C PHE A 10 22.24 -1.01 -42.88
N ILE A 11 21.63 -1.98 -43.56
CA ILE A 11 20.44 -2.67 -43.08
C ILE A 11 20.79 -3.63 -41.94
N THR A 12 21.94 -4.28 -41.97
CA THR A 12 22.39 -5.18 -40.88
C THR A 12 22.76 -4.41 -39.61
N PHE A 13 23.18 -3.14 -39.69
CA PHE A 13 23.50 -2.34 -38.51
C PHE A 13 22.25 -1.85 -37.74
N PHE A 14 21.08 -1.79 -38.41
CA PHE A 14 19.83 -1.36 -37.81
C PHE A 14 19.11 -2.48 -37.01
N ILE A 15 19.50 -3.74 -37.18
CA ILE A 15 18.89 -4.91 -36.51
C ILE A 15 19.58 -5.25 -35.19
N LEU A 16 20.75 -4.67 -34.90
CA LEU A 16 21.51 -4.91 -33.65
C LEU A 16 21.18 -3.92 -32.51
N GLY A 17 20.17 -3.09 -32.69
CA GLY A 17 19.74 -2.13 -31.70
C GLY A 17 18.63 -2.69 -30.79
N CYS A 18 18.94 -2.79 -29.51
CA CYS A 18 18.03 -2.94 -28.36
C CYS A 18 17.36 -4.31 -28.18
N THR A 19 18.11 -5.29 -27.73
CA THR A 19 17.59 -6.21 -26.73
C THR A 19 18.12 -5.77 -25.36
N ASN A 20 17.53 -4.75 -24.78
CA ASN A 20 17.52 -4.66 -23.34
C ASN A 20 16.53 -5.75 -22.89
N ASP A 21 17.02 -6.92 -22.56
CA ASP A 21 16.31 -7.88 -21.75
C ASP A 21 16.07 -7.19 -20.40
N ILE A 22 14.96 -6.46 -20.33
CA ILE A 22 14.39 -6.11 -19.03
C ILE A 22 14.05 -7.46 -18.42
N ASP A 23 14.80 -7.88 -17.40
CA ASP A 23 14.46 -9.03 -16.59
C ASP A 23 13.08 -8.76 -15.96
N THR A 24 12.03 -9.15 -16.70
CA THR A 24 10.63 -8.97 -16.32
C THR A 24 10.22 -9.88 -15.18
N ASN A 25 11.16 -10.62 -14.61
CA ASN A 25 10.89 -11.65 -13.59
C ASN A 25 11.08 -11.13 -12.15
N THR A 26 11.54 -9.90 -11.95
CA THR A 26 11.66 -9.31 -10.62
C THR A 26 10.33 -8.64 -10.22
N LYS A 27 9.64 -9.23 -9.26
CA LYS A 27 8.43 -8.64 -8.69
C LYS A 27 8.79 -7.38 -7.91
N PRO A 28 8.10 -6.24 -8.11
CA PRO A 28 8.38 -5.02 -7.37
C PRO A 28 8.04 -5.18 -5.88
N ASN A 29 8.81 -4.52 -5.01
CA ASN A 29 8.39 -4.32 -3.64
C ASN A 29 7.22 -3.33 -3.59
N ILE A 30 6.26 -3.58 -2.71
CA ILE A 30 5.05 -2.76 -2.58
C ILE A 30 4.98 -2.25 -1.15
N LEU A 31 5.00 -0.92 -0.99
CA LEU A 31 4.79 -0.25 0.29
C LEU A 31 3.46 0.51 0.24
N PHE A 32 2.52 0.12 1.11
CA PHE A 32 1.26 0.82 1.31
C PHE A 32 1.32 1.63 2.61
N ILE A 33 1.14 2.93 2.55
CA ILE A 33 1.12 3.84 3.70
C ILE A 33 -0.26 4.47 3.81
N MET A 34 -0.85 4.43 5.01
CA MET A 34 -2.14 5.04 5.30
C MET A 34 -2.04 5.82 6.60
N SER A 35 -2.29 7.12 6.55
CA SER A 35 -2.47 7.96 7.74
C SER A 35 -3.92 7.87 8.24
N ASP A 36 -4.11 7.92 9.55
CA ASP A 36 -5.44 7.93 10.20
C ASP A 36 -5.83 9.38 10.52
N ASP A 37 -7.09 9.73 10.30
CA ASP A 37 -7.65 11.08 10.57
C ASP A 37 -6.81 12.24 9.98
N HIS A 38 -6.26 12.05 8.78
CA HIS A 38 -5.43 13.04 8.09
C HIS A 38 -6.25 13.71 6.98
N ALA A 39 -6.60 14.97 7.18
CA ALA A 39 -7.31 15.74 6.17
C ALA A 39 -6.40 16.04 4.97
N TYR A 40 -6.94 15.97 3.75
CA TYR A 40 -6.15 16.24 2.54
C TYR A 40 -5.57 17.66 2.51
N GLN A 41 -6.23 18.62 3.15
CA GLN A 41 -5.74 20.02 3.27
C GLN A 41 -4.48 20.12 4.16
N ALA A 42 -4.16 19.11 4.94
CA ALA A 42 -2.94 19.03 5.72
C ALA A 42 -1.83 18.24 5.00
N ILE A 43 -1.91 18.17 3.68
CA ILE A 43 -0.87 17.64 2.78
C ILE A 43 -0.55 18.74 1.77
N SER A 44 0.68 19.29 1.81
CA SER A 44 1.02 20.48 1.04
C SER A 44 0.97 20.29 -0.47
N ALA A 45 1.08 19.08 -0.99
CA ALA A 45 0.84 18.79 -2.40
C ALA A 45 -0.61 19.09 -2.85
N TYR A 46 -1.59 19.12 -1.93
CA TYR A 46 -2.97 19.50 -2.21
C TYR A 46 -3.28 20.95 -1.78
N ASP A 47 -2.71 21.41 -0.65
CA ASP A 47 -2.95 22.73 -0.08
C ASP A 47 -1.77 23.12 0.82
N ASP A 48 -0.98 24.08 0.39
CA ASP A 48 0.26 24.50 1.07
C ASP A 48 0.06 25.58 2.17
N ARG A 49 -1.20 25.97 2.42
CA ARG A 49 -1.52 27.06 3.36
C ARG A 49 -1.42 26.66 4.82
N LEU A 50 -1.56 25.38 5.17
CA LEU A 50 -1.63 24.91 6.56
C LEU A 50 -0.30 24.39 7.08
N ILE A 51 0.35 23.54 6.34
CA ILE A 51 1.57 22.85 6.76
C ILE A 51 2.38 22.43 5.53
N GLN A 52 3.69 22.28 5.71
CA GLN A 52 4.57 21.73 4.67
C GLN A 52 4.84 20.24 4.93
N THR A 53 4.63 19.41 3.91
CA THR A 53 4.82 17.95 3.95
C THR A 53 5.80 17.47 2.88
N PRO A 54 7.06 17.91 2.90
CA PRO A 54 7.98 17.76 1.76
C PRO A 54 8.26 16.29 1.41
N ASN A 55 8.22 15.39 2.38
CA ASN A 55 8.43 13.96 2.11
C ASN A 55 7.20 13.28 1.48
N ILE A 56 6.00 13.77 1.77
CA ILE A 56 4.76 13.29 1.13
C ILE A 56 4.67 13.90 -0.27
N ASP A 57 4.97 15.20 -0.40
CA ASP A 57 4.95 15.93 -1.66
C ASP A 57 5.90 15.31 -2.68
N ARG A 58 7.06 14.83 -2.24
CA ARG A 58 8.00 14.10 -3.11
C ARG A 58 7.35 12.88 -3.77
N ILE A 59 6.45 12.17 -3.07
CA ILE A 59 5.71 11.04 -3.66
C ILE A 59 4.79 11.52 -4.79
N ALA A 60 4.19 12.70 -4.63
CA ALA A 60 3.36 13.31 -5.66
C ALA A 60 4.20 13.78 -6.85
N ASP A 61 5.36 14.39 -6.61
CA ASP A 61 6.26 14.96 -7.62
C ASP A 61 6.95 13.88 -8.45
N GLU A 62 7.38 12.79 -7.81
CA GLU A 62 8.06 11.67 -8.48
C GLU A 62 7.11 10.58 -8.99
N GLY A 63 5.83 10.65 -8.61
CA GLY A 63 4.83 9.63 -8.90
C GLY A 63 3.55 10.18 -9.52
N MET A 64 2.42 10.01 -8.83
CA MET A 64 1.11 10.45 -9.31
C MET A 64 0.27 11.04 -8.16
N LEU A 65 -0.23 12.25 -8.35
CA LEU A 65 -1.17 12.91 -7.46
C LEU A 65 -2.62 12.69 -7.94
N PHE A 66 -3.45 12.07 -7.12
CA PHE A 66 -4.87 11.88 -7.41
C PHE A 66 -5.68 13.06 -6.87
N THR A 67 -6.17 13.93 -7.73
CA THR A 67 -6.97 15.11 -7.36
C THR A 67 -8.46 14.81 -7.18
N ASN A 68 -8.94 13.69 -7.68
CA ASN A 68 -10.33 13.24 -7.61
C ASN A 68 -10.40 11.80 -7.07
N ALA A 69 -10.01 11.62 -5.81
CA ALA A 69 -10.15 10.35 -5.11
C ALA A 69 -11.31 10.43 -4.10
N SER A 70 -12.04 9.35 -3.94
CA SER A 70 -13.12 9.23 -2.96
C SER A 70 -13.08 7.89 -2.24
N VAL A 71 -13.61 7.86 -1.03
CA VAL A 71 -13.73 6.64 -0.22
C VAL A 71 -15.18 6.17 -0.21
N THR A 72 -15.38 4.87 -0.08
CA THR A 72 -16.72 4.26 -0.03
C THR A 72 -17.34 4.31 1.36
N ASN A 73 -16.50 4.39 2.41
CA ASN A 73 -16.90 4.53 3.80
C ASN A 73 -15.77 5.23 4.56
N SER A 74 -16.02 6.42 5.07
CA SER A 74 -15.02 7.31 5.69
C SER A 74 -14.84 7.08 7.19
N ILE A 75 -15.07 5.87 7.69
CA ILE A 75 -14.85 5.48 9.10
C ILE A 75 -13.68 4.50 9.16
N CYS A 76 -12.87 4.55 10.23
CA CYS A 76 -11.61 3.80 10.41
C CYS A 76 -11.69 2.33 9.95
N ALA A 77 -12.38 1.47 10.69
CA ALA A 77 -12.39 0.03 10.42
C ALA A 77 -13.11 -0.33 9.11
N PRO A 78 -14.27 0.25 8.77
CA PRO A 78 -14.91 0.03 7.47
C PRO A 78 -14.03 0.40 6.27
N SER A 79 -13.37 1.56 6.30
CA SER A 79 -12.45 1.97 5.22
C SER A 79 -11.32 0.96 5.04
N ARG A 80 -10.70 0.53 6.15
CA ARG A 80 -9.62 -0.47 6.15
C ARG A 80 -10.09 -1.81 5.58
N ALA A 81 -11.31 -2.25 5.92
CA ALA A 81 -11.89 -3.46 5.38
C ALA A 81 -12.16 -3.36 3.88
N VAL A 82 -12.64 -2.21 3.39
CA VAL A 82 -12.82 -1.96 1.96
C VAL A 82 -11.50 -2.04 1.21
N ILE A 83 -10.45 -1.38 1.73
CA ILE A 83 -9.11 -1.41 1.13
C ILE A 83 -8.57 -2.84 1.08
N LEU A 84 -8.63 -3.57 2.20
CA LEU A 84 -8.07 -4.91 2.28
C LEU A 84 -8.81 -5.95 1.43
N THR A 85 -10.14 -5.83 1.31
CA THR A 85 -10.99 -6.83 0.61
C THR A 85 -11.33 -6.45 -0.81
N GLY A 86 -11.22 -5.17 -1.20
CA GLY A 86 -11.75 -4.64 -2.45
C GLY A 86 -13.28 -4.65 -2.53
N LYS A 87 -13.99 -4.84 -1.40
CA LYS A 87 -15.45 -4.95 -1.33
C LYS A 87 -16.04 -3.80 -0.52
N HIS A 88 -17.18 -3.26 -0.97
CA HIS A 88 -17.96 -2.28 -0.19
C HIS A 88 -18.36 -2.82 1.18
N SER A 89 -18.54 -1.95 2.17
CA SER A 89 -18.83 -2.32 3.57
C SER A 89 -20.07 -3.19 3.73
N HIS A 90 -21.11 -2.98 2.94
CA HIS A 90 -22.33 -3.82 2.96
C HIS A 90 -22.10 -5.24 2.40
N ILE A 91 -21.02 -5.45 1.64
CA ILE A 91 -20.65 -6.77 1.10
C ILE A 91 -19.65 -7.45 2.03
N ASN A 92 -18.66 -6.72 2.56
CA ASN A 92 -17.66 -7.28 3.46
C ASN A 92 -18.14 -7.39 4.92
N GLY A 93 -19.30 -6.81 5.27
CA GLY A 93 -19.92 -6.86 6.59
C GLY A 93 -19.31 -5.94 7.63
N LYS A 94 -18.20 -5.24 7.34
CA LYS A 94 -17.60 -4.27 8.25
C LYS A 94 -18.21 -2.90 8.02
N ILE A 95 -19.38 -2.67 8.62
CA ILE A 95 -20.21 -1.47 8.40
C ILE A 95 -19.90 -0.32 9.37
N ASP A 96 -19.29 -0.62 10.52
CA ASP A 96 -18.94 0.32 11.58
C ASP A 96 -17.68 -0.10 12.33
N ASN A 97 -17.28 0.64 13.36
CA ASN A 97 -16.11 0.31 14.18
C ASN A 97 -16.38 -0.81 15.21
N ILE A 98 -17.63 -1.23 15.41
CA ILE A 98 -18.05 -2.21 16.42
C ILE A 98 -18.17 -3.60 15.79
N ALA A 99 -18.80 -3.71 14.61
CA ALA A 99 -18.98 -4.97 13.91
C ALA A 99 -17.64 -5.70 13.75
N LYS A 100 -17.61 -6.98 14.14
CA LYS A 100 -16.41 -7.80 13.97
C LYS A 100 -16.16 -8.06 12.47
N PHE A 101 -14.93 -7.94 12.04
CA PHE A 101 -14.55 -8.29 10.67
C PHE A 101 -14.57 -9.81 10.49
N ASP A 102 -15.22 -10.27 9.42
CA ASP A 102 -15.15 -11.67 9.00
C ASP A 102 -13.81 -11.94 8.32
N ASP A 103 -12.90 -12.53 9.05
CA ASP A 103 -11.53 -12.83 8.62
C ASP A 103 -11.41 -14.07 7.73
N SER A 104 -12.52 -14.73 7.38
CA SER A 104 -12.55 -15.77 6.35
C SER A 104 -12.46 -15.20 4.94
N GLN A 105 -12.73 -13.93 4.79
CA GLN A 105 -12.68 -13.24 3.50
C GLN A 105 -11.26 -13.11 2.97
N MET A 106 -11.13 -13.20 1.65
CA MET A 106 -9.87 -12.95 0.96
C MET A 106 -9.49 -11.48 1.04
N THR A 107 -8.22 -11.21 1.36
CA THR A 107 -7.63 -9.89 1.38
C THR A 107 -6.45 -9.80 0.42
N PHE A 108 -6.08 -8.59 -0.03
CA PHE A 108 -4.97 -8.44 -0.97
C PHE A 108 -3.62 -8.94 -0.41
N PRO A 109 -3.28 -8.81 0.90
CA PRO A 109 -2.06 -9.41 1.43
C PRO A 109 -2.04 -10.94 1.29
N GLN A 110 -3.18 -11.61 1.46
CA GLN A 110 -3.28 -13.05 1.23
C GLN A 110 -3.03 -13.42 -0.24
N LEU A 111 -3.47 -12.57 -1.18
CA LEU A 111 -3.19 -12.75 -2.61
C LEU A 111 -1.70 -12.55 -2.91
N PHE A 112 -1.07 -11.51 -2.35
CA PHE A 112 0.37 -11.30 -2.48
C PHE A 112 1.16 -12.48 -1.93
N LYS A 113 0.82 -12.95 -0.72
CA LYS A 113 1.46 -14.12 -0.12
C LYS A 113 1.34 -15.37 -1.00
N LYS A 114 0.15 -15.64 -1.56
CA LYS A 114 -0.06 -16.75 -2.52
C LYS A 114 0.81 -16.64 -3.78
N ASN A 115 1.20 -15.42 -4.13
CA ASN A 115 2.08 -15.13 -5.25
C ASN A 115 3.55 -14.97 -4.85
N GLY A 116 3.94 -15.46 -3.67
CA GLY A 116 5.33 -15.53 -3.23
C GLY A 116 5.92 -14.24 -2.67
N TYR A 117 5.08 -13.26 -2.31
CA TYR A 117 5.52 -12.09 -1.54
C TYR A 117 5.64 -12.43 -0.06
N GLN A 118 6.63 -11.86 0.61
CA GLN A 118 6.59 -11.69 2.05
C GLN A 118 5.69 -10.50 2.39
N THR A 119 4.88 -10.66 3.43
CA THR A 119 3.88 -9.64 3.80
C THR A 119 4.07 -9.21 5.24
N ALA A 120 4.04 -7.89 5.47
CA ALA A 120 4.13 -7.33 6.82
C ALA A 120 3.09 -6.22 7.02
N MET A 121 2.67 -6.00 8.28
CA MET A 121 1.75 -4.94 8.66
C MET A 121 2.12 -4.31 9.99
N PHE A 122 2.22 -3.00 9.99
CA PHE A 122 2.56 -2.23 11.19
C PHE A 122 1.52 -1.14 11.43
N GLY A 123 1.13 -0.90 12.68
CA GLY A 123 0.21 0.16 13.07
C GLY A 123 -1.24 -0.32 13.29
N LYS A 124 -2.22 0.48 12.88
CA LYS A 124 -3.64 0.25 13.20
C LYS A 124 -4.34 -0.65 12.18
N LEU A 125 -4.90 -1.77 12.63
CA LEU A 125 -5.79 -2.63 11.85
C LEU A 125 -7.28 -2.39 12.18
N HIS A 126 -7.61 -2.30 13.45
CA HIS A 126 -8.93 -1.98 13.98
C HIS A 126 -10.02 -3.03 13.68
N PHE A 127 -9.67 -4.31 13.59
CA PHE A 127 -10.63 -5.39 13.30
C PHE A 127 -11.01 -6.25 14.51
N GLY A 128 -10.23 -6.15 15.59
CA GLY A 128 -10.42 -6.97 16.80
C GLY A 128 -9.92 -8.40 16.67
N ASN A 129 -9.25 -8.74 15.57
CA ASN A 129 -8.59 -10.01 15.32
C ASN A 129 -7.20 -9.81 14.70
N ASN A 130 -6.36 -10.84 14.75
CA ASN A 130 -5.05 -10.79 14.14
C ASN A 130 -5.16 -10.84 12.60
N PRO A 131 -4.25 -10.18 11.87
CA PRO A 131 -4.30 -10.16 10.42
C PRO A 131 -3.99 -11.54 9.83
N LYS A 132 -4.88 -12.06 8.98
CA LYS A 132 -4.63 -13.28 8.23
C LYS A 132 -3.85 -13.01 6.94
N GLY A 133 -2.95 -13.92 6.60
CA GLY A 133 -2.14 -13.80 5.38
C GLY A 133 -1.01 -12.78 5.48
N ILE A 134 -0.68 -12.34 6.69
CA ILE A 134 0.45 -11.48 7.01
C ILE A 134 1.54 -12.34 7.67
N ASP A 135 2.77 -12.25 7.15
CA ASP A 135 3.90 -13.05 7.65
C ASP A 135 4.47 -12.48 8.93
N ASP A 136 4.49 -11.16 9.05
CA ASP A 136 4.93 -10.46 10.26
C ASP A 136 4.04 -9.24 10.55
N PHE A 137 3.78 -8.96 11.81
CA PHE A 137 2.98 -7.80 12.18
C PHE A 137 3.29 -7.26 13.57
N LEU A 138 3.04 -5.96 13.70
CA LEU A 138 3.03 -5.25 14.99
C LEU A 138 1.86 -4.26 14.93
N ILE A 139 0.71 -4.64 15.49
CA ILE A 139 -0.56 -3.91 15.33
C ILE A 139 -1.13 -3.43 16.66
N LEU A 140 -1.82 -2.31 16.61
CA LEU A 140 -2.59 -1.80 17.75
C LEU A 140 -3.82 -2.69 18.03
N PRO A 141 -4.10 -3.06 19.28
CA PRO A 141 -5.35 -3.73 19.64
C PRO A 141 -6.53 -2.77 19.49
N GLY A 142 -7.45 -3.08 18.58
CA GLY A 142 -8.61 -2.22 18.29
C GLY A 142 -8.23 -0.82 17.86
N GLN A 143 -8.71 0.20 18.58
CA GLN A 143 -8.34 1.61 18.36
C GLN A 143 -6.89 1.88 18.76
N GLY A 144 -6.39 1.21 19.78
CA GLY A 144 -5.09 1.44 20.42
C GLY A 144 -5.08 2.65 21.34
N ASP A 145 -4.01 2.72 22.14
CA ASP A 145 -3.70 3.89 22.97
C ASP A 145 -2.77 4.82 22.20
N TYR A 146 -2.89 6.13 22.41
CA TYR A 146 -2.04 7.13 21.74
C TYR A 146 -0.70 7.32 22.46
N ILE A 147 -0.64 7.03 23.77
CA ILE A 147 0.56 7.21 24.59
C ILE A 147 1.01 5.86 25.13
N ASN A 148 2.27 5.52 24.91
CA ASN A 148 2.88 4.24 25.30
C ASN A 148 2.04 3.03 24.86
N PRO A 149 1.63 2.96 23.58
CA PRO A 149 0.72 1.92 23.13
C PRO A 149 1.34 0.54 23.24
N ARG A 150 0.47 -0.42 23.63
CA ARG A 150 0.77 -1.83 23.43
C ARG A 150 0.50 -2.22 22.00
N PHE A 151 1.46 -2.89 21.38
CA PHE A 151 1.29 -3.52 20.09
C PHE A 151 1.22 -5.04 20.24
N LEU A 152 0.29 -5.64 19.54
CA LEU A 152 0.22 -7.08 19.37
C LEU A 152 1.20 -7.48 18.27
N GLY A 153 2.13 -8.35 18.59
CA GLY A 153 3.08 -8.88 17.63
C GLY A 153 2.80 -10.35 17.32
N LYS A 154 3.35 -10.83 16.23
CA LYS A 154 3.22 -12.23 15.85
C LYS A 154 3.82 -13.19 16.89
N GLU A 155 4.99 -12.87 17.41
CA GLU A 155 5.68 -13.70 18.40
C GLU A 155 5.46 -13.20 19.82
N LYS A 156 5.50 -11.90 20.03
CA LYS A 156 5.31 -11.26 21.34
C LYS A 156 4.73 -9.86 21.20
N ASP A 157 3.98 -9.48 22.18
CA ASP A 157 3.51 -8.11 22.34
C ASP A 157 4.64 -7.21 22.84
N THR A 158 4.58 -5.94 22.50
CA THR A 158 5.53 -4.94 22.97
C THR A 158 4.83 -3.63 23.30
N ILE A 159 5.43 -2.84 24.18
CA ILE A 159 5.01 -1.47 24.48
C ILE A 159 6.04 -0.53 23.85
N ILE A 160 5.59 0.42 23.07
CA ILE A 160 6.46 1.45 22.49
C ILE A 160 6.26 2.72 23.29
N THR A 161 7.35 3.22 23.91
CA THR A 161 7.29 4.45 24.70
C THR A 161 7.19 5.66 23.78
N GLY A 162 6.24 6.54 24.06
CA GLY A 162 6.03 7.77 23.32
C GLY A 162 4.58 7.89 22.79
N TYR A 163 4.39 8.81 21.87
CA TYR A 163 3.14 9.05 21.17
C TYR A 163 3.16 8.33 19.81
N VAL A 164 2.00 7.82 19.38
CA VAL A 164 1.82 7.13 18.07
C VAL A 164 1.05 8.02 17.11
#